data_3f92d6d5fca36bd47c6df0476553cfef
#
_entry.id   3f92d6d5fca36bd47c6df0476553cfef
#
_cell.length_a   1.000
_cell.length_b   1.000
_cell.length_c   1.000
_cell.angle_alpha   90.00
_cell.angle_beta   90.00
_cell.angle_gamma   90.00
#
_symmetry.space_group_name_H-M   'P 1'
#
loop_
_entity.id
_entity.type
_entity.pdbx_description
1 polymer ?
#
loop_
_entity_poly.entity_id
_entity_poly.type
_entity_poly.pdbx_seq_one_letter_code
_entity_poly.pdbx_strand_id
1 'polypeptide(L)'
;MNFFRYIYYMYYRSKIFFPKKTYAMYGEDLKVIDFFKRKKKGFYVDIGCYHPIEGNNTYLLFKKGWNGINADVNSLSIELFKKARKNDCNINVAVSNQKKKLKIYFRKKINMLNTSDEKLAKIHFRNGFESKFIQSKSLNMIIKESRFGKKKIDFLNIDVEG
;
A
#
# COMPACT_ATOMS: atom_id res chain seq x y z
N MET A 1 9.57 14.85 -1.76
CA MET A 1 10.51 13.96 -2.51
C MET A 1 10.92 14.61 -3.82
N ASN A 2 12.23 14.76 -4.10
CA ASN A 2 12.71 15.31 -5.38
C ASN A 2 12.56 14.30 -6.54
N PHE A 3 12.76 14.76 -7.80
CA PHE A 3 12.56 13.97 -9.01
C PHE A 3 13.46 12.72 -9.07
N PHE A 4 14.76 12.87 -8.84
CA PHE A 4 15.71 11.75 -8.91
C PHE A 4 15.40 10.66 -7.88
N ARG A 5 15.07 11.05 -6.64
CA ARG A 5 14.67 10.11 -5.59
C ARG A 5 13.36 9.39 -5.95
N TYR A 6 12.41 10.09 -6.59
CA TYR A 6 11.18 9.48 -7.10
C TYR A 6 11.50 8.41 -8.15
N ILE A 7 12.28 8.73 -9.19
CA ILE A 7 12.67 7.77 -10.23
C ILE A 7 13.40 6.58 -9.66
N TYR A 8 14.34 6.81 -8.74
CA TYR A 8 15.08 5.73 -8.08
C TYR A 8 14.14 4.75 -7.37
N TYR A 9 13.27 5.22 -6.47
CA TYR A 9 12.39 4.32 -5.70
C TYR A 9 11.25 3.76 -6.54
N MET A 10 10.79 4.47 -7.54
CA MET A 10 9.66 4.05 -8.36
C MET A 10 10.04 2.97 -9.37
N TYR A 11 11.20 3.11 -10.00
CA TYR A 11 11.58 2.27 -11.14
C TYR A 11 12.90 1.53 -10.93
N TYR A 12 13.96 2.24 -10.55
CA TYR A 12 15.31 1.66 -10.53
C TYR A 12 15.47 0.60 -9.44
N ARG A 13 15.09 0.93 -8.21
CA ARG A 13 15.16 -0.01 -7.08
C ARG A 13 14.28 -1.25 -7.29
N SER A 14 13.13 -1.07 -7.87
CA SER A 14 12.14 -2.12 -8.14
C SER A 14 12.36 -2.83 -9.48
N LYS A 15 13.39 -2.41 -10.26
CA LYS A 15 13.73 -2.98 -11.57
C LYS A 15 12.52 -3.05 -12.53
N ILE A 16 11.68 -2.01 -12.51
CA ILE A 16 10.47 -1.91 -13.33
C ILE A 16 10.79 -1.05 -14.55
N PHE A 17 11.48 -1.62 -15.53
CA PHE A 17 11.84 -0.92 -16.76
C PHE A 17 10.92 -1.24 -17.94
N PHE A 18 10.21 -2.36 -17.86
CA PHE A 18 9.30 -2.83 -18.89
C PHE A 18 7.95 -3.24 -18.31
N PRO A 19 6.86 -3.16 -19.09
CA PRO A 19 5.57 -3.70 -18.67
C PRO A 19 5.66 -5.19 -18.35
N LYS A 20 5.01 -5.59 -17.24
CA LYS A 20 4.92 -6.98 -16.80
C LYS A 20 3.50 -7.49 -16.97
N LYS A 21 3.33 -8.82 -17.07
CA LYS A 21 2.03 -9.47 -17.07
C LYS A 21 1.35 -9.34 -15.70
N THR A 22 2.11 -9.51 -14.62
CA THR A 22 1.66 -9.35 -13.22
C THR A 22 2.57 -8.38 -12.47
N TYR A 23 2.00 -7.67 -11.52
CA TYR A 23 2.68 -6.75 -10.61
C TYR A 23 2.55 -7.18 -9.15
N ALA A 24 1.68 -8.14 -8.84
CA ALA A 24 1.59 -8.80 -7.55
C ALA A 24 2.74 -9.82 -7.36
N MET A 25 2.93 -10.27 -6.13
CA MET A 25 4.05 -11.18 -5.81
C MET A 25 3.85 -12.56 -6.44
N TYR A 26 2.64 -13.10 -6.42
CA TYR A 26 2.30 -14.45 -6.88
C TYR A 26 1.22 -14.45 -7.99
N GLY A 27 0.96 -13.27 -8.62
CA GLY A 27 -0.01 -13.16 -9.70
C GLY A 27 -1.46 -13.00 -9.25
N GLU A 28 -1.68 -12.60 -8.00
CA GLU A 28 -3.02 -12.36 -7.43
C GLU A 28 -3.79 -11.31 -8.22
N ASP A 29 -3.09 -10.28 -8.70
CA ASP A 29 -3.64 -9.19 -9.51
C ASP A 29 -4.27 -9.69 -10.83
N LEU A 30 -3.77 -10.80 -11.40
CA LEU A 30 -4.36 -11.43 -12.59
C LEU A 30 -5.72 -12.04 -12.30
N LYS A 31 -5.89 -12.68 -11.12
CA LYS A 31 -7.18 -13.23 -10.70
C LYS A 31 -8.18 -12.10 -10.42
N VAL A 32 -7.71 -11.03 -9.77
CA VAL A 32 -8.53 -9.85 -9.48
C VAL A 32 -9.00 -9.18 -10.78
N ILE A 33 -8.10 -8.95 -11.73
CA ILE A 33 -8.46 -8.28 -13.00
C ILE A 33 -9.39 -9.14 -13.85
N ASP A 34 -9.24 -10.47 -13.85
CA ASP A 34 -10.14 -11.38 -14.55
C ASP A 34 -11.53 -11.40 -13.91
N PHE A 35 -11.61 -11.47 -12.58
CA PHE A 35 -12.90 -11.39 -11.86
C PHE A 35 -13.68 -10.11 -12.24
N PHE A 36 -12.97 -8.98 -12.33
CA PHE A 36 -13.56 -7.69 -12.68
C PHE A 36 -13.45 -7.34 -14.17
N LYS A 37 -13.25 -8.31 -15.08
CA LYS A 37 -13.02 -8.04 -16.51
C LYS A 37 -14.13 -7.22 -17.17
N ARG A 38 -15.40 -7.46 -16.80
CA ARG A 38 -16.58 -6.75 -17.33
C ARG A 38 -16.84 -5.39 -16.68
N LYS A 39 -16.23 -5.10 -15.51
CA LYS A 39 -16.45 -3.85 -14.77
C LYS A 39 -15.42 -2.81 -15.17
N LYS A 40 -15.82 -1.81 -15.95
CA LYS A 40 -14.92 -0.77 -16.49
C LYS A 40 -14.34 0.15 -15.40
N LYS A 41 -15.12 0.54 -14.40
CA LYS A 41 -14.72 1.42 -13.30
C LYS A 41 -15.19 0.83 -11.97
N GLY A 42 -14.38 1.01 -10.92
CA GLY A 42 -14.71 0.54 -9.59
C GLY A 42 -13.91 1.29 -8.53
N PHE A 43 -14.11 0.88 -7.29
CA PHE A 43 -13.47 1.48 -6.13
C PHE A 43 -12.80 0.40 -5.28
N TYR A 44 -11.50 0.55 -5.02
CA TYR A 44 -10.75 -0.36 -4.17
C TYR A 44 -10.25 0.31 -2.90
N VAL A 45 -9.98 -0.52 -1.89
CA VAL A 45 -9.24 -0.16 -0.67
C VAL A 45 -8.07 -1.11 -0.54
N ASP A 46 -6.88 -0.56 -0.39
CA ASP A 46 -5.59 -1.27 -0.35
C ASP A 46 -4.86 -0.92 0.96
N ILE A 47 -4.85 -1.87 1.89
CA ILE A 47 -4.23 -1.73 3.21
C ILE A 47 -2.93 -2.54 3.24
N GLY A 48 -1.80 -1.88 3.57
CA GLY A 48 -0.47 -2.44 3.38
C GLY A 48 -0.04 -2.34 1.92
N CYS A 49 -0.33 -1.20 1.28
CA CYS A 49 -0.21 -1.05 -0.18
C CYS A 49 1.24 -1.06 -0.71
N TYR A 50 2.24 -1.01 0.15
CA TYR A 50 3.68 -1.15 -0.12
C TYR A 50 4.21 -0.21 -1.21
N HIS A 51 4.05 -0.54 -2.49
CA HIS A 51 4.61 0.20 -3.62
C HIS A 51 3.55 0.40 -4.72
N PRO A 52 3.51 1.55 -5.43
CA PRO A 52 2.47 1.82 -6.41
C PRO A 52 2.41 0.86 -7.60
N ILE A 53 3.50 0.12 -7.88
CA ILE A 53 3.61 -0.81 -9.02
C ILE A 53 4.02 -2.20 -8.56
N GLU A 54 5.17 -2.33 -7.85
CA GLU A 54 5.77 -3.61 -7.47
C GLU A 54 5.06 -4.22 -6.27
N GLY A 55 4.84 -5.55 -6.29
CA GLY A 55 4.20 -6.26 -5.19
C GLY A 55 2.82 -5.69 -4.86
N ASN A 56 2.05 -5.27 -5.88
CA ASN A 56 0.83 -4.52 -5.67
C ASN A 56 -0.39 -5.16 -6.36
N ASN A 57 -1.35 -5.57 -5.55
CA ASN A 57 -2.56 -6.27 -6.00
C ASN A 57 -3.59 -5.37 -6.69
N THR A 58 -3.47 -4.04 -6.53
CA THR A 58 -4.44 -3.07 -7.08
C THR A 58 -3.92 -2.32 -8.32
N TYR A 59 -2.66 -2.53 -8.73
CA TYR A 59 -2.08 -1.76 -9.84
C TYR A 59 -2.78 -2.01 -11.17
N LEU A 60 -3.17 -3.25 -11.49
CA LEU A 60 -3.91 -3.54 -12.72
C LEU A 60 -5.32 -2.92 -12.71
N LEU A 61 -6.00 -2.86 -11.56
CA LEU A 61 -7.26 -2.14 -11.41
C LEU A 61 -7.06 -0.64 -11.63
N PHE A 62 -6.01 -0.05 -11.04
CA PHE A 62 -5.66 1.35 -11.27
C PHE A 62 -5.40 1.63 -12.75
N LYS A 63 -4.62 0.80 -13.45
CA LYS A 63 -4.41 0.91 -14.91
C LYS A 63 -5.70 0.83 -15.71
N LYS A 64 -6.69 0.08 -15.23
CA LYS A 64 -8.04 -0.02 -15.82
C LYS A 64 -8.90 1.23 -15.57
N GLY A 65 -8.40 2.20 -14.82
CA GLY A 65 -9.10 3.46 -14.51
C GLY A 65 -9.93 3.44 -13.24
N TRP A 66 -9.70 2.48 -12.34
CA TRP A 66 -10.28 2.47 -11.01
C TRP A 66 -9.60 3.50 -10.11
N ASN A 67 -10.29 3.92 -9.06
CA ASN A 67 -9.71 4.75 -7.99
C ASN A 67 -9.85 4.04 -6.65
N GLY A 68 -9.04 4.45 -5.68
CA GLY A 68 -9.08 3.81 -4.38
C GLY A 68 -8.53 4.62 -3.23
N ILE A 69 -8.46 3.94 -2.09
CA ILE A 69 -7.73 4.35 -0.90
C ILE A 69 -6.52 3.43 -0.78
N ASN A 70 -5.34 4.01 -0.62
CA ASN A 70 -4.11 3.29 -0.34
C ASN A 70 -3.61 3.72 1.03
N ALA A 71 -3.44 2.76 1.96
CA ALA A 71 -2.96 3.02 3.31
C ALA A 71 -1.73 2.18 3.62
N ASP A 72 -0.70 2.79 4.19
CA ASP A 72 0.53 2.12 4.59
C ASP A 72 1.21 2.85 5.76
N VAL A 73 1.91 2.10 6.60
CA VAL A 73 2.73 2.62 7.70
C VAL A 73 4.01 3.28 7.20
N ASN A 74 4.40 3.03 5.97
CA ASN A 74 5.61 3.57 5.35
C ASN A 74 5.32 4.91 4.65
N SER A 75 5.84 6.00 5.22
CA SER A 75 5.64 7.34 4.66
C SER A 75 6.22 7.52 3.26
N LEU A 76 7.35 6.86 2.96
CA LEU A 76 7.97 6.95 1.63
C LEU A 76 7.12 6.21 0.57
N SER A 77 6.53 5.06 0.93
CA SER A 77 5.53 4.38 0.08
C SER A 77 4.40 5.34 -0.27
N ILE A 78 3.81 5.99 0.72
CA ILE A 78 2.69 6.91 0.50
C ILE A 78 3.11 8.16 -0.31
N GLU A 79 4.34 8.65 -0.16
CA GLU A 79 4.86 9.71 -1.05
C GLU A 79 4.94 9.26 -2.52
N LEU A 80 5.32 8.01 -2.79
CA LEU A 80 5.30 7.44 -4.14
C LEU A 80 3.88 7.35 -4.69
N PHE A 81 2.93 6.83 -3.89
CA PHE A 81 1.52 6.75 -4.27
C PHE A 81 0.93 8.13 -4.58
N LYS A 82 1.19 9.15 -3.76
CA LYS A 82 0.72 10.54 -4.00
C LYS A 82 1.19 11.10 -5.34
N LYS A 83 2.36 10.71 -5.81
CA LYS A 83 2.88 11.13 -7.13
C LYS A 83 2.35 10.27 -8.27
N ALA A 84 2.28 8.94 -8.08
CA ALA A 84 1.91 7.99 -9.11
C ALA A 84 0.39 7.86 -9.30
N ARG A 85 -0.38 7.92 -8.20
CA ARG A 85 -1.84 7.72 -8.17
C ARG A 85 -2.54 8.93 -7.56
N LYS A 86 -2.43 10.08 -8.22
CA LYS A 86 -2.94 11.40 -7.73
C LYS A 86 -4.44 11.41 -7.48
N ASN A 87 -5.18 10.57 -8.20
CA ASN A 87 -6.64 10.45 -8.08
C ASN A 87 -7.07 9.45 -7.01
N ASP A 88 -6.15 8.87 -6.27
CA ASP A 88 -6.44 8.04 -5.11
C ASP A 88 -6.34 8.84 -3.80
N CYS A 89 -6.88 8.30 -2.72
CA CYS A 89 -6.67 8.80 -1.37
C CYS A 89 -5.50 8.02 -0.76
N ASN A 90 -4.32 8.66 -0.62
CA ASN A 90 -3.09 8.01 -0.19
C ASN A 90 -2.73 8.45 1.23
N ILE A 91 -2.79 7.55 2.22
CA ILE A 91 -2.76 7.88 3.65
C ILE A 91 -1.64 7.12 4.35
N ASN A 92 -0.76 7.86 5.05
CA ASN A 92 0.23 7.24 5.93
C ASN A 92 -0.38 7.01 7.32
N VAL A 93 -0.81 5.78 7.56
CA VAL A 93 -1.53 5.38 8.77
C VAL A 93 -1.39 3.88 9.02
N ALA A 94 -1.40 3.45 10.28
CA ALA A 94 -1.62 2.06 10.63
C ALA A 94 -3.13 1.77 10.71
N VAL A 95 -3.56 0.58 10.30
CA VAL A 95 -4.95 0.15 10.45
C VAL A 95 -5.09 -0.68 11.74
N SER A 96 -6.01 -0.29 12.60
CA SER A 96 -6.27 -0.98 13.86
C SER A 96 -7.72 -0.73 14.27
N ASN A 97 -8.26 -1.59 15.14
CA ASN A 97 -9.61 -1.39 15.71
C ASN A 97 -9.72 -0.16 16.62
N GLN A 98 -8.60 0.40 17.06
CA GLN A 98 -8.55 1.56 17.97
C GLN A 98 -7.72 2.70 17.38
N LYS A 99 -8.11 3.94 17.70
CA LYS A 99 -7.31 5.13 17.41
C LYS A 99 -6.25 5.29 18.50
N LYS A 100 -5.01 4.88 18.21
CA LYS A 100 -3.86 4.96 19.13
C LYS A 100 -2.56 5.18 18.37
N LYS A 101 -1.48 5.49 19.08
CA LYS A 101 -0.13 5.43 18.50
C LYS A 101 0.37 3.99 18.58
N LEU A 102 0.74 3.42 17.44
CA LEU A 102 1.37 2.10 17.34
C LEU A 102 2.85 2.26 17.08
N LYS A 103 3.66 1.45 17.73
CA LYS A 103 5.10 1.34 17.47
C LYS A 103 5.29 0.38 16.30
N ILE A 104 5.89 0.86 15.22
CA ILE A 104 6.16 0.07 14.03
C ILE A 104 7.66 -0.16 13.92
N TYR A 105 8.03 -1.40 13.70
CA TYR A 105 9.41 -1.85 13.52
C TYR A 105 9.70 -2.02 12.02
N PHE A 106 10.88 -1.56 11.58
CA PHE A 106 11.30 -1.58 10.19
C PHE A 106 12.82 -1.58 10.07
N ARG A 107 13.37 -1.96 8.90
CA ARG A 107 14.82 -1.94 8.66
C ARG A 107 15.24 -1.11 7.47
N LYS A 108 14.44 -1.06 6.42
CA LYS A 108 14.75 -0.33 5.18
C LYS A 108 13.75 0.78 4.95
N LYS A 109 14.13 1.80 4.17
CA LYS A 109 13.27 2.94 3.83
C LYS A 109 11.95 2.51 3.17
N ILE A 110 11.97 1.45 2.33
CA ILE A 110 10.78 0.76 1.84
C ILE A 110 10.97 -0.72 2.11
N ASN A 111 10.01 -1.34 2.81
CA ASN A 111 10.05 -2.73 3.21
C ASN A 111 8.61 -3.28 3.27
N MET A 112 8.42 -4.53 2.86
CA MET A 112 7.16 -5.26 2.96
C MET A 112 6.92 -5.78 4.39
N LEU A 113 7.99 -6.10 5.12
CA LEU A 113 7.98 -6.75 6.45
C LEU A 113 7.90 -5.76 7.61
N ASN A 114 7.22 -4.60 7.43
CA ASN A 114 7.00 -3.67 8.54
C ASN A 114 5.93 -4.27 9.46
N THR A 115 6.21 -4.37 10.75
CA THR A 115 5.30 -5.00 11.72
C THR A 115 5.15 -4.17 12.99
N SER A 116 4.05 -4.34 13.71
CA SER A 116 3.84 -3.80 15.05
C SER A 116 4.29 -4.79 16.14
N ASP A 117 4.54 -6.05 15.80
CA ASP A 117 5.02 -7.09 16.73
C ASP A 117 6.56 -7.10 16.81
N GLU A 118 7.10 -6.83 17.99
CA GLU A 118 8.55 -6.83 18.22
C GLU A 118 9.18 -8.23 18.07
N LYS A 119 8.44 -9.30 18.37
CA LYS A 119 8.94 -10.66 18.20
C LYS A 119 9.11 -10.99 16.73
N LEU A 120 8.11 -10.65 15.91
CA LEU A 120 8.21 -10.76 14.45
C LEU A 120 9.33 -9.89 13.89
N ALA A 121 9.51 -8.67 14.40
CA ALA A 121 10.60 -7.80 13.98
C ALA A 121 11.99 -8.42 14.25
N LYS A 122 12.18 -9.08 15.38
CA LYS A 122 13.42 -9.81 15.70
C LYS A 122 13.68 -10.98 14.75
N ILE A 123 12.63 -11.67 14.32
CA ILE A 123 12.72 -12.76 13.34
C ILE A 123 13.06 -12.23 11.94
N HIS A 124 12.33 -11.20 11.48
CA HIS A 124 12.49 -10.64 10.13
C HIS A 124 13.79 -9.86 9.97
N PHE A 125 14.26 -9.21 11.02
CA PHE A 125 15.38 -8.25 10.96
C PHE A 125 16.55 -8.66 11.86
N ARG A 126 17.06 -9.88 11.67
CA ARG A 126 18.16 -10.46 12.49
C ARG A 126 19.38 -9.54 12.66
N ASN A 127 19.65 -8.64 11.71
CA ASN A 127 20.77 -7.69 11.74
C ASN A 127 20.36 -6.30 12.25
N GLY A 128 19.34 -6.22 13.11
CA GLY A 128 18.82 -5.00 13.71
C GLY A 128 17.70 -4.34 12.94
N PHE A 129 16.93 -3.53 13.65
CA PHE A 129 15.79 -2.77 13.13
C PHE A 129 15.68 -1.43 13.85
N GLU A 130 14.96 -0.53 13.21
CA GLU A 130 14.54 0.76 13.76
C GLU A 130 13.07 0.69 14.15
N SER A 131 12.61 1.63 14.96
CA SER A 131 11.20 1.77 15.26
C SER A 131 10.74 3.21 15.22
N LYS A 132 9.46 3.41 14.93
CA LYS A 132 8.78 4.70 14.97
C LYS A 132 7.36 4.54 15.45
N PHE A 133 6.81 5.61 16.04
CA PHE A 133 5.38 5.65 16.33
C PHE A 133 4.59 6.21 15.15
N ILE A 134 3.46 5.57 14.84
CA ILE A 134 2.53 6.02 13.82
C ILE A 134 1.11 6.05 14.41
N GLN A 135 0.31 7.00 13.96
CA GLN A 135 -1.11 7.07 14.33
C GLN A 135 -1.85 5.92 13.65
N SER A 136 -2.71 5.23 14.41
CA SER A 136 -3.63 4.25 13.85
C SER A 136 -5.06 4.81 13.74
N LYS A 137 -5.81 4.26 12.80
CA LYS A 137 -7.23 4.51 12.58
C LYS A 137 -7.93 3.20 12.23
N SER A 138 -9.22 3.11 12.55
CA SER A 138 -10.03 2.00 12.04
C SER A 138 -10.28 2.16 10.53
N LEU A 139 -10.51 1.05 9.85
CA LEU A 139 -10.85 1.06 8.42
C LEU A 139 -12.06 1.95 8.14
N ASN A 140 -13.09 1.88 8.99
CA ASN A 140 -14.28 2.72 8.86
C ASN A 140 -13.96 4.21 8.97
N MET A 141 -13.04 4.62 9.87
CA MET A 141 -12.62 6.02 9.98
C MET A 141 -11.86 6.47 8.74
N ILE A 142 -10.94 5.62 8.22
CA ILE A 142 -10.18 5.91 7.00
C ILE A 142 -11.12 6.14 5.81
N ILE A 143 -12.11 5.26 5.65
CA ILE A 143 -13.11 5.38 4.57
C ILE A 143 -13.94 6.65 4.74
N LYS A 144 -14.50 6.87 5.93
CA LYS A 144 -15.38 8.02 6.24
C LYS A 144 -14.67 9.36 6.05
N GLU A 145 -13.42 9.48 6.47
CA GLU A 145 -12.60 10.71 6.34
C GLU A 145 -12.06 10.93 4.92
N SER A 146 -12.09 9.91 4.07
CA SER A 146 -11.66 10.03 2.68
C SER A 146 -12.72 10.74 1.83
N ARG A 147 -12.29 11.33 0.70
CA ARG A 147 -13.23 11.86 -0.31
C ARG A 147 -14.16 10.81 -0.93
N PHE A 148 -13.97 9.54 -0.60
CA PHE A 148 -14.74 8.40 -1.10
C PHE A 148 -15.70 7.80 -0.07
N GLY A 149 -15.93 8.45 1.07
CA GLY A 149 -16.65 7.90 2.22
C GLY A 149 -18.08 7.37 1.96
N LYS A 150 -18.68 7.75 0.83
CA LYS A 150 -20.02 7.26 0.40
C LYS A 150 -19.94 6.19 -0.70
N LYS A 151 -18.74 5.84 -1.19
CA LYS A 151 -18.59 4.85 -2.26
C LYS A 151 -18.68 3.43 -1.71
N LYS A 152 -19.40 2.57 -2.42
CA LYS A 152 -19.37 1.12 -2.18
C LYS A 152 -18.00 0.57 -2.59
N ILE A 153 -17.37 -0.20 -1.71
CA ILE A 153 -16.10 -0.88 -1.99
C ILE A 153 -16.40 -2.08 -2.88
N ASP A 154 -15.70 -2.15 -4.02
CA ASP A 154 -15.79 -3.27 -4.94
C ASP A 154 -14.70 -4.30 -4.65
N PHE A 155 -13.50 -3.85 -4.24
CA PHE A 155 -12.36 -4.70 -3.92
C PHE A 155 -11.65 -4.18 -2.68
N LEU A 156 -11.43 -5.07 -1.71
CA LEU A 156 -10.66 -4.81 -0.48
C LEU A 156 -9.45 -5.74 -0.46
N ASN A 157 -8.26 -5.15 -0.46
CA ASN A 157 -7.00 -5.84 -0.19
C ASN A 157 -6.52 -5.49 1.21
N ILE A 158 -6.15 -6.49 2.01
CA ILE A 158 -5.53 -6.31 3.33
C ILE A 158 -4.31 -7.21 3.37
N ASP A 159 -3.14 -6.60 3.41
CA ASP A 159 -1.85 -7.27 3.43
C ASP A 159 -0.95 -6.59 4.47
N VAL A 160 -1.17 -6.97 5.72
CA VAL A 160 -0.48 -6.38 6.89
C VAL A 160 -0.02 -7.46 7.86
N GLU A 161 1.10 -7.19 8.52
CA GLU A 161 1.66 -8.06 9.56
C GLU A 161 1.52 -7.43 10.94
N GLY A 162 0.91 -8.16 11.87
CA GLY A 162 0.78 -7.80 13.29
C GLY A 162 -0.58 -7.28 13.69
#